data_a654914bf593804ffa48a55c95d5e89d
#
_entry.id   a654914bf593804ffa48a55c95d5e89d
#
_cell.length_a   1.000
_cell.length_b   1.000
_cell.length_c   1.000
_cell.angle_alpha   90.00
_cell.angle_beta   90.00
_cell.angle_gamma   90.00
#
_symmetry.space_group_name_H-M   'P 1'
#
loop_
_entity.id
_entity.type
_entity.pdbx_description
1 polymer ?
#
loop_
_entity_poly.entity_id
_entity_poly.type
_entity_poly.pdbx_seq_one_letter_code
_entity_poly.pdbx_strand_id
1 'polypeptide(L)'
;MIQLNASVYDIEDDKILFSLVERALNKHLEIVRNKWQRDFDYYNGVGKEPHQTNKAKYIDDMSNSLFISIPPEFSTFNTYDTEAISKNNKKLKLRGFGKALYDVGSNASICGSGFLLTYNKDSDEYPRFVSLDPLRTNVCFNCDVEPDSLFGFTFVQQVEKVNSYEDNTYYKIYVYTDKYMYTLRTISTKNLNVFYYYPIKLEEDILRNKTPHYFGKVPITAFKNNDNETGDSYCVYGLIDAYNHIREDAIKNIDDVIDYILFLKNVRIGNDEELKMFKKLLDEHIIAAEDIDGKGVDAKFLTNPLSQNDIQTMLDSISNDIHTISRVPNFSSEAFAQNASSIALQLKLLGFLNLANEKERCFDQSLIRVLKMINNYLKFIKNDEYTFEVDDIEITYTHNLPSNDTEMVTQIVNLSNVGLLDAKEGLKQLSWVKDYETFYENAKKEQEMQKLVVDNLKKFNNNEREVEPMRKEQMDNLQNFSQGLTSNNDNQSQ
;
A
#
# COMPACT_ATOMS: atom_id res chain seq x y z
N MET A 1 4.39 18.79 5.64
CA MET A 1 5.81 19.23 5.68
C MET A 1 5.93 20.54 6.46
N ILE A 2 7.12 20.85 7.00
CA ILE A 2 7.33 22.05 7.84
C ILE A 2 7.98 23.15 7.00
N GLN A 3 7.36 24.34 7.00
CA GLN A 3 7.95 25.54 6.41
C GLN A 3 8.56 26.43 7.50
N LEU A 4 9.77 26.90 7.25
CA LEU A 4 10.54 27.78 8.15
C LEU A 4 10.95 29.05 7.39
N ASN A 5 10.80 30.20 8.04
CA ASN A 5 11.33 31.45 7.50
C ASN A 5 12.85 31.51 7.78
N ALA A 6 13.61 30.81 6.99
CA ALA A 6 15.06 30.71 7.03
C ALA A 6 15.60 30.47 5.63
N SER A 7 16.83 30.88 5.38
CA SER A 7 17.54 30.64 4.12
C SER A 7 18.52 29.47 4.23
N VAL A 8 18.99 28.96 3.08
CA VAL A 8 20.03 27.93 3.03
C VAL A 8 21.33 28.41 3.70
N TYR A 9 21.61 29.70 3.69
CA TYR A 9 22.78 30.28 4.35
C TYR A 9 22.70 30.29 5.88
N ASP A 10 21.49 30.39 6.43
CA ASP A 10 21.28 30.36 7.90
C ASP A 10 21.63 29.01 8.51
N ILE A 11 21.63 27.94 7.71
CA ILE A 11 21.93 26.56 8.16
C ILE A 11 23.44 26.33 8.32
N GLU A 12 24.28 27.17 7.68
CA GLU A 12 25.74 27.06 7.81
C GLU A 12 26.22 27.49 9.20
N ASP A 13 25.46 28.33 9.92
CA ASP A 13 25.70 28.65 11.34
C ASP A 13 25.07 27.58 12.23
N ASP A 14 25.92 26.81 12.91
CA ASP A 14 25.51 25.71 13.79
C ASP A 14 24.56 26.20 14.92
N LYS A 15 24.66 27.45 15.40
CA LYS A 15 23.77 27.99 16.46
C LYS A 15 22.38 28.31 15.91
N ILE A 16 22.32 28.87 14.70
CA ILE A 16 21.04 29.17 14.04
C ILE A 16 20.35 27.84 13.68
N LEU A 17 21.09 26.88 13.10
CA LEU A 17 20.59 25.55 12.81
C LEU A 17 19.97 24.87 14.05
N PHE A 18 20.66 24.96 15.20
CA PHE A 18 20.17 24.36 16.45
C PHE A 18 18.81 24.97 16.88
N SER A 19 18.67 26.29 16.85
CA SER A 19 17.40 26.97 17.14
C SER A 19 16.29 26.61 16.15
N LEU A 20 16.63 26.46 14.86
CA LEU A 20 15.68 26.04 13.81
C LEU A 20 15.21 24.60 14.02
N VAL A 21 16.13 23.70 14.40
CA VAL A 21 15.80 22.29 14.69
C VAL A 21 14.86 22.18 15.89
N GLU A 22 15.13 22.92 16.98
CA GLU A 22 14.24 22.94 18.15
C GLU A 22 12.83 23.42 17.80
N ARG A 23 12.74 24.49 17.01
CA ARG A 23 11.47 25.03 16.51
C ARG A 23 10.76 24.04 15.58
N ALA A 24 11.51 23.35 14.71
CA ALA A 24 10.97 22.34 13.79
C ALA A 24 10.42 21.12 14.52
N LEU A 25 11.14 20.62 15.54
CA LEU A 25 10.68 19.52 16.37
C LEU A 25 9.35 19.84 17.08
N ASN A 26 9.21 21.04 17.65
CA ASN A 26 7.98 21.43 18.31
C ASN A 26 6.81 21.54 17.31
N LYS A 27 7.03 22.11 16.11
CA LYS A 27 6.01 22.12 15.05
C LYS A 27 5.65 20.69 14.58
N HIS A 28 6.64 19.81 14.48
CA HIS A 28 6.40 18.41 14.10
C HIS A 28 5.50 17.70 15.11
N LEU A 29 5.76 17.82 16.39
CA LEU A 29 4.93 17.23 17.43
C LEU A 29 3.49 17.78 17.43
N GLU A 30 3.31 19.04 17.07
CA GLU A 30 1.99 19.62 16.87
C GLU A 30 1.25 18.96 15.70
N ILE A 31 1.92 18.76 14.55
CA ILE A 31 1.36 18.06 13.38
C ILE A 31 1.01 16.61 13.75
N VAL A 32 1.92 15.89 14.42
CA VAL A 32 1.70 14.50 14.85
C VAL A 32 0.46 14.41 15.74
N ARG A 33 0.36 15.26 16.78
CA ARG A 33 -0.76 15.25 17.73
C ARG A 33 -2.10 15.57 17.06
N ASN A 34 -2.12 16.58 16.19
CA ASN A 34 -3.36 17.08 15.63
C ASN A 34 -3.86 16.30 14.42
N LYS A 35 -2.96 15.59 13.72
CA LYS A 35 -3.31 14.94 12.45
C LYS A 35 -2.78 13.50 12.34
N TRP A 36 -1.49 13.30 12.27
CA TRP A 36 -0.90 12.03 11.90
C TRP A 36 -1.17 10.89 12.87
N GLN A 37 -1.18 11.17 14.20
CA GLN A 37 -1.52 10.16 15.20
C GLN A 37 -2.92 9.62 14.97
N ARG A 38 -3.91 10.50 14.74
CA ARG A 38 -5.28 10.10 14.40
C ARG A 38 -5.34 9.26 13.14
N ASP A 39 -4.61 9.65 12.08
CA ASP A 39 -4.62 8.94 10.80
C ASP A 39 -4.05 7.52 10.97
N PHE A 40 -2.96 7.36 11.73
CA PHE A 40 -2.42 6.05 12.11
C PHE A 40 -3.36 5.26 13.05
N ASP A 41 -4.09 5.90 13.95
CA ASP A 41 -5.07 5.25 14.82
C ASP A 41 -6.23 4.68 13.99
N TYR A 42 -6.72 5.40 12.98
CA TYR A 42 -7.71 4.87 12.02
C TYR A 42 -7.17 3.67 11.24
N TYR A 43 -5.94 3.75 10.73
CA TYR A 43 -5.31 2.66 10.01
C TYR A 43 -5.09 1.43 10.90
N ASN A 44 -4.60 1.62 12.12
CA ASN A 44 -4.32 0.52 13.05
C ASN A 44 -5.58 0.00 13.78
N GLY A 45 -6.70 0.72 13.69
CA GLY A 45 -7.92 0.37 14.42
C GLY A 45 -7.81 0.57 15.93
N VAL A 46 -7.00 1.53 16.37
CA VAL A 46 -6.83 1.85 17.79
C VAL A 46 -8.12 2.42 18.36
N GLY A 47 -8.54 1.93 19.53
CA GLY A 47 -9.78 2.39 20.22
C GLY A 47 -11.07 1.87 19.57
N LYS A 48 -10.99 0.93 18.63
CA LYS A 48 -12.17 0.29 18.03
C LYS A 48 -12.64 -0.90 18.86
N GLU A 49 -13.95 -1.02 18.98
CA GLU A 49 -14.57 -2.19 19.59
C GLU A 49 -14.37 -3.43 18.71
N PRO A 50 -14.42 -4.66 19.29
CA PRO A 50 -14.15 -5.91 18.57
C PRO A 50 -15.01 -6.12 17.31
N HIS A 51 -16.20 -5.52 17.27
CA HIS A 51 -17.17 -5.67 16.17
C HIS A 51 -17.03 -4.63 15.06
N GLN A 52 -16.15 -3.63 15.22
CA GLN A 52 -15.93 -2.58 14.25
C GLN A 52 -15.00 -3.05 13.12
N THR A 53 -15.26 -2.57 11.91
CA THR A 53 -14.43 -2.88 10.73
C THR A 53 -13.33 -1.85 10.55
N ASN A 54 -12.20 -2.28 10.01
CA ASN A 54 -11.10 -1.39 9.67
C ASN A 54 -11.09 -1.08 8.15
N LYS A 55 -12.08 -0.28 7.70
CA LYS A 55 -12.19 0.12 6.29
C LYS A 55 -11.10 1.10 5.88
N ALA A 56 -10.58 1.93 6.80
CA ALA A 56 -9.46 2.83 6.51
C ALA A 56 -8.23 2.06 6.05
N LYS A 57 -7.86 1.02 6.79
CA LYS A 57 -6.74 0.14 6.40
C LYS A 57 -6.92 -0.48 5.01
N TYR A 58 -8.14 -0.95 4.71
CA TYR A 58 -8.43 -1.51 3.39
C TYR A 58 -8.18 -0.49 2.27
N ILE A 59 -8.66 0.76 2.45
CA ILE A 59 -8.51 1.82 1.45
C ILE A 59 -7.04 2.16 1.25
N ASP A 60 -6.30 2.40 2.34
CA ASP A 60 -4.90 2.82 2.29
C ASP A 60 -4.00 1.73 1.71
N ASP A 61 -4.19 0.46 2.12
CA ASP A 61 -3.42 -0.68 1.62
C ASP A 61 -3.70 -0.94 0.13
N MET A 62 -4.97 -0.91 -0.30
CA MET A 62 -5.34 -1.13 -1.70
C MET A 62 -4.83 -0.02 -2.61
N SER A 63 -4.95 1.23 -2.19
CA SER A 63 -4.44 2.38 -2.92
C SER A 63 -2.93 2.32 -3.11
N ASN A 64 -2.18 2.02 -2.04
CA ASN A 64 -0.73 1.87 -2.12
C ASN A 64 -0.32 0.67 -2.98
N SER A 65 -1.04 -0.45 -2.88
CA SER A 65 -0.75 -1.66 -3.66
C SER A 65 -0.99 -1.45 -5.15
N LEU A 66 -2.00 -0.68 -5.54
CA LEU A 66 -2.20 -0.31 -6.95
C LEU A 66 -1.03 0.53 -7.46
N PHE A 67 -0.66 1.55 -6.68
CA PHE A 67 0.28 2.58 -7.09
C PHE A 67 1.73 2.07 -7.19
N ILE A 68 2.25 1.37 -6.15
CA ILE A 68 3.70 1.16 -6.00
C ILE A 68 4.10 -0.28 -5.61
N SER A 69 3.22 -1.27 -5.75
CA SER A 69 3.60 -2.67 -5.49
C SER A 69 4.69 -3.16 -6.46
N ILE A 70 4.71 -2.62 -7.66
CA ILE A 70 5.78 -2.78 -8.63
C ILE A 70 6.62 -1.50 -8.61
N PRO A 71 7.92 -1.57 -8.25
CA PRO A 71 8.76 -0.37 -8.23
C PRO A 71 8.85 0.26 -9.62
N PRO A 72 8.87 1.60 -9.72
CA PRO A 72 9.01 2.28 -11.00
C PRO A 72 10.35 1.95 -11.66
N GLU A 73 10.34 1.87 -12.96
CA GLU A 73 11.53 1.69 -13.78
C GLU A 73 11.98 3.04 -14.34
N PHE A 74 13.31 3.23 -14.38
CA PHE A 74 13.91 4.44 -14.90
C PHE A 74 14.49 4.14 -16.29
N SER A 75 14.15 4.98 -17.26
CA SER A 75 14.68 4.94 -18.62
C SER A 75 15.22 6.31 -19.05
N THR A 76 15.89 6.40 -20.17
CA THR A 76 16.42 7.65 -20.70
C THR A 76 16.30 7.69 -22.21
N PHE A 77 16.09 8.88 -22.76
CA PHE A 77 16.17 9.13 -24.19
C PHE A 77 17.63 9.24 -24.70
N ASN A 78 18.59 9.42 -23.77
CA ASN A 78 19.99 9.52 -24.10
C ASN A 78 20.62 8.15 -24.28
N THR A 79 21.03 7.82 -25.51
CA THR A 79 21.63 6.51 -25.85
C THR A 79 22.94 6.23 -25.10
N TYR A 80 23.68 7.29 -24.70
CA TYR A 80 24.93 7.13 -23.95
C TYR A 80 24.71 6.68 -22.51
N ASP A 81 23.59 7.03 -21.91
CA ASP A 81 23.28 6.73 -20.50
C ASP A 81 22.46 5.45 -20.32
N THR A 82 21.97 4.84 -21.40
CA THR A 82 21.07 3.65 -21.36
C THR A 82 21.68 2.49 -20.56
N GLU A 83 22.98 2.21 -20.75
CA GLU A 83 23.67 1.14 -20.03
C GLU A 83 23.84 1.47 -18.55
N ALA A 84 24.22 2.72 -18.22
CA ALA A 84 24.38 3.19 -16.85
C ALA A 84 23.05 3.11 -16.08
N ILE A 85 21.93 3.52 -16.70
CA ILE A 85 20.59 3.45 -16.09
C ILE A 85 20.13 2.01 -15.92
N SER A 86 20.35 1.12 -16.88
CA SER A 86 20.06 -0.30 -16.72
C SER A 86 20.82 -0.94 -15.56
N LYS A 87 22.11 -0.62 -15.40
CA LYS A 87 22.92 -1.03 -14.26
C LYS A 87 22.40 -0.45 -12.94
N ASN A 88 21.99 0.83 -12.96
CA ASN A 88 21.40 1.51 -11.81
C ASN A 88 20.10 0.84 -11.35
N ASN A 89 19.17 0.55 -12.26
CA ASN A 89 17.92 -0.18 -11.95
C ASN A 89 18.21 -1.54 -11.27
N LYS A 90 19.21 -2.28 -11.75
CA LYS A 90 19.63 -3.53 -11.10
C LYS A 90 20.18 -3.31 -9.70
N LYS A 91 20.99 -2.26 -9.48
CA LYS A 91 21.54 -1.91 -8.15
C LYS A 91 20.44 -1.45 -7.21
N LEU A 92 19.50 -0.61 -7.64
CA LEU A 92 18.33 -0.17 -6.86
C LEU A 92 17.54 -1.39 -6.37
N LYS A 93 17.25 -2.35 -7.25
CA LYS A 93 16.56 -3.59 -6.89
C LYS A 93 17.32 -4.40 -5.83
N LEU A 94 18.64 -4.56 -5.98
CA LEU A 94 19.49 -5.29 -5.03
C LEU A 94 19.63 -4.58 -3.68
N ARG A 95 19.56 -3.25 -3.64
CA ARG A 95 19.68 -2.44 -2.42
C ARG A 95 18.36 -2.23 -1.68
N GLY A 96 17.28 -2.91 -2.08
CA GLY A 96 16.00 -2.89 -1.41
C GLY A 96 15.20 -1.60 -1.60
N PHE A 97 15.50 -0.83 -2.66
CA PHE A 97 14.81 0.41 -2.99
C PHE A 97 13.30 0.21 -3.14
N GLY A 98 12.88 -0.84 -3.87
CA GLY A 98 11.46 -1.14 -4.08
C GLY A 98 10.69 -1.36 -2.77
N LYS A 99 11.27 -2.09 -1.80
CA LYS A 99 10.66 -2.26 -0.48
C LYS A 99 10.56 -0.93 0.27
N ALA A 100 11.66 -0.18 0.32
CA ALA A 100 11.68 1.11 1.02
C ALA A 100 10.66 2.08 0.41
N LEU A 101 10.52 2.09 -0.91
CA LEU A 101 9.58 2.94 -1.62
C LEU A 101 8.12 2.51 -1.38
N TYR A 102 7.84 1.19 -1.33
CA TYR A 102 6.53 0.67 -0.95
C TYR A 102 6.13 1.11 0.47
N ASP A 103 7.06 0.99 1.43
CA ASP A 103 6.84 1.41 2.81
C ASP A 103 6.62 2.94 2.92
N VAL A 104 7.33 3.74 2.10
CA VAL A 104 7.11 5.19 1.98
C VAL A 104 5.73 5.49 1.42
N GLY A 105 5.31 4.79 0.36
CA GLY A 105 3.98 4.91 -0.23
C GLY A 105 2.88 4.54 0.76
N SER A 106 3.06 3.48 1.56
CA SER A 106 2.13 3.10 2.62
C SER A 106 1.96 4.22 3.66
N ASN A 107 3.07 4.77 4.14
CA ASN A 107 3.03 5.91 5.06
C ASN A 107 2.34 7.13 4.44
N ALA A 108 2.62 7.42 3.17
CA ALA A 108 1.98 8.51 2.44
C ALA A 108 0.47 8.28 2.28
N SER A 109 0.04 7.06 1.97
CA SER A 109 -1.38 6.68 1.90
C SER A 109 -2.12 6.86 3.23
N ILE A 110 -1.45 6.60 4.36
CA ILE A 110 -2.03 6.72 5.71
C ILE A 110 -2.13 8.18 6.16
N CYS A 111 -1.01 8.91 6.19
CA CYS A 111 -0.95 10.24 6.82
C CYS A 111 -0.67 11.40 5.83
N GLY A 112 -0.61 11.10 4.53
CA GLY A 112 -0.40 12.08 3.47
C GLY A 112 1.07 12.38 3.17
N SER A 113 2.01 11.81 3.92
CA SER A 113 3.45 12.04 3.74
C SER A 113 4.27 10.81 4.10
N GLY A 114 5.25 10.47 3.27
CA GLY A 114 6.23 9.43 3.53
C GLY A 114 7.65 9.97 3.45
N PHE A 115 8.60 9.34 4.10
CA PHE A 115 9.98 9.79 4.16
C PHE A 115 10.96 8.68 3.82
N LEU A 116 11.85 8.94 2.87
CA LEU A 116 12.90 8.03 2.45
C LEU A 116 14.26 8.58 2.88
N LEU A 117 15.03 7.81 3.62
CA LEU A 117 16.42 8.12 3.90
C LEU A 117 17.32 7.39 2.90
N THR A 118 18.14 8.16 2.20
CA THR A 118 19.25 7.67 1.38
C THR A 118 20.52 7.75 2.22
N TYR A 119 21.20 6.61 2.45
CA TYR A 119 22.38 6.57 3.30
C TYR A 119 23.42 5.59 2.77
N ASN A 120 24.64 5.68 3.26
CA ASN A 120 25.72 4.72 2.97
C ASN A 120 26.33 4.19 4.26
N LYS A 121 26.93 3.02 4.18
CA LYS A 121 27.84 2.49 5.21
C LYS A 121 29.26 2.57 4.65
N ASP A 122 30.25 2.66 5.54
CA ASP A 122 31.65 3.00 5.24
C ASP A 122 32.34 2.19 4.11
N SER A 123 31.74 1.07 3.67
CA SER A 123 32.28 0.23 2.59
C SER A 123 31.37 0.09 1.38
N ASP A 124 30.27 0.85 1.32
CA ASP A 124 29.29 0.69 0.23
C ASP A 124 29.68 1.54 -0.99
N GLU A 125 29.78 0.88 -2.14
CA GLU A 125 29.95 1.53 -3.44
C GLU A 125 28.66 2.12 -3.99
N TYR A 126 27.52 1.83 -3.38
CA TYR A 126 26.21 2.28 -3.81
C TYR A 126 25.30 2.57 -2.61
N PRO A 127 24.51 3.65 -2.62
CA PRO A 127 23.65 4.02 -1.50
C PRO A 127 22.62 2.96 -1.12
N ARG A 128 22.15 3.02 0.12
CA ARG A 128 21.06 2.22 0.68
C ARG A 128 19.85 3.09 0.96
N PHE A 129 18.70 2.47 1.08
CA PHE A 129 17.42 3.13 1.24
C PHE A 129 16.65 2.54 2.41
N VAL A 130 16.01 3.39 3.19
CA VAL A 130 15.10 2.97 4.27
C VAL A 130 13.95 3.96 4.40
N SER A 131 12.74 3.45 4.55
CA SER A 131 11.57 4.25 4.92
C SER A 131 11.67 4.64 6.39
N LEU A 132 11.40 5.89 6.70
CA LEU A 132 11.39 6.42 8.06
C LEU A 132 9.94 6.61 8.53
N ASP A 133 9.73 6.42 9.84
CA ASP A 133 8.45 6.60 10.50
C ASP A 133 8.02 8.09 10.47
N PRO A 134 6.88 8.45 9.84
CA PRO A 134 6.40 9.83 9.79
C PRO A 134 6.16 10.44 11.18
N LEU A 135 5.79 9.63 12.17
CA LEU A 135 5.58 10.13 13.53
C LEU A 135 6.87 10.65 14.18
N ARG A 136 8.03 10.32 13.62
CA ARG A 136 9.36 10.65 14.16
C ARG A 136 10.24 11.42 13.18
N THR A 137 9.77 11.68 11.98
CA THR A 137 10.57 12.23 10.89
C THR A 137 9.85 13.37 10.20
N ASN A 138 10.59 14.42 9.85
CA ASN A 138 10.10 15.47 8.95
C ASN A 138 11.24 16.12 8.17
N VAL A 139 10.87 16.82 7.11
CA VAL A 139 11.77 17.66 6.30
C VAL A 139 11.28 19.10 6.37
N CYS A 140 12.23 20.00 6.59
CA CYS A 140 11.97 21.43 6.68
C CYS A 140 12.35 22.11 5.38
N PHE A 141 11.48 22.98 4.91
CA PHE A 141 11.64 23.76 3.68
C PHE A 141 11.67 25.24 4.00
N ASN A 142 12.28 26.04 3.14
CA ASN A 142 12.16 27.49 3.17
C ASN A 142 10.74 27.95 2.76
N CYS A 143 10.44 29.24 2.92
CA CYS A 143 9.13 29.82 2.59
C CYS A 143 9.15 30.52 1.22
N ASP A 144 9.90 30.02 0.26
CA ASP A 144 9.97 30.55 -1.10
C ASP A 144 8.87 29.97 -2.01
N VAL A 145 8.71 30.57 -3.21
CA VAL A 145 7.76 30.11 -4.24
C VAL A 145 8.11 28.68 -4.68
N GLU A 146 9.39 28.39 -4.88
CA GLU A 146 9.93 27.05 -5.07
C GLU A 146 10.69 26.67 -3.79
N PRO A 147 10.06 25.93 -2.88
CA PRO A 147 10.65 25.67 -1.58
C PRO A 147 11.80 24.67 -1.65
N ASP A 148 12.98 25.09 -1.25
CA ASP A 148 14.14 24.23 -1.06
C ASP A 148 14.14 23.58 0.32
N SER A 149 14.60 22.31 0.37
CA SER A 149 14.76 21.62 1.64
C SER A 149 15.98 22.18 2.38
N LEU A 150 15.75 22.68 3.56
CA LEU A 150 16.77 23.21 4.46
C LEU A 150 17.51 22.08 5.19
N PHE A 151 16.76 21.27 5.92
CA PHE A 151 17.26 20.11 6.63
C PHE A 151 16.13 19.10 6.85
N GLY A 152 16.50 17.84 7.08
CA GLY A 152 15.58 16.81 7.54
C GLY A 152 16.01 16.27 8.89
N PHE A 153 15.08 15.79 9.70
CA PHE A 153 15.40 15.17 10.96
C PHE A 153 14.58 13.91 11.20
N THR A 154 15.18 13.01 11.96
CA THR A 154 14.48 11.85 12.54
C THR A 154 14.97 11.65 13.97
N PHE A 155 14.10 11.14 14.85
CA PHE A 155 14.47 10.93 16.24
C PHE A 155 14.10 9.52 16.71
N VAL A 156 14.94 9.00 17.60
CA VAL A 156 14.77 7.70 18.22
C VAL A 156 14.79 7.84 19.73
N GLN A 157 13.82 7.23 20.38
CA GLN A 157 13.79 7.17 21.84
C GLN A 157 14.90 6.29 22.35
N GLN A 158 15.59 6.76 23.37
CA GLN A 158 16.61 6.03 24.12
C GLN A 158 16.26 6.02 25.61
N VAL A 159 16.51 4.90 26.25
CA VAL A 159 16.32 4.73 27.70
C VAL A 159 17.69 4.54 28.34
N GLU A 160 18.03 5.44 29.25
CA GLU A 160 19.27 5.37 30.03
C GLU A 160 18.95 4.91 31.45
N LYS A 161 19.51 3.78 31.85
CA LYS A 161 19.38 3.26 33.20
C LYS A 161 20.29 4.04 34.14
N VAL A 162 19.70 4.87 34.99
CA VAL A 162 20.42 5.68 35.97
C VAL A 162 20.68 4.87 37.26
N ASN A 163 19.69 4.08 37.70
CA ASN A 163 19.76 3.18 38.85
C ASN A 163 18.83 1.98 38.62
N SER A 164 18.89 0.98 39.51
CA SER A 164 18.03 -0.22 39.46
C SER A 164 16.53 0.06 39.49
N TYR A 165 16.12 1.29 39.80
CA TYR A 165 14.72 1.71 39.98
C TYR A 165 14.32 2.97 39.19
N GLU A 166 15.24 3.64 38.48
CA GLU A 166 14.96 4.87 37.74
C GLU A 166 15.53 4.81 36.32
N ASP A 167 14.66 4.89 35.32
CA ASP A 167 15.03 5.02 33.93
C ASP A 167 14.80 6.46 33.47
N ASN A 168 15.81 7.10 32.94
CA ASN A 168 15.67 8.39 32.26
C ASN A 168 15.51 8.14 30.75
N THR A 169 14.55 8.82 30.15
CA THR A 169 14.31 8.74 28.71
C THR A 169 14.72 10.04 28.04
N TYR A 170 15.36 9.92 26.90
CA TYR A 170 15.68 11.04 26.04
C TYR A 170 15.49 10.66 24.57
N TYR A 171 15.40 11.65 23.69
CA TYR A 171 15.43 11.41 22.25
C TYR A 171 16.79 11.73 21.67
N LYS A 172 17.31 10.78 20.90
CA LYS A 172 18.48 10.98 20.05
C LYS A 172 17.96 11.43 18.67
N ILE A 173 18.39 12.59 18.24
CA ILE A 173 17.90 13.25 17.02
C ILE A 173 19.03 13.24 16.01
N TYR A 174 18.74 12.75 14.81
CA TYR A 174 19.61 12.82 13.66
C TYR A 174 19.11 13.92 12.74
N VAL A 175 19.92 14.93 12.52
CA VAL A 175 19.62 16.06 11.62
C VAL A 175 20.53 15.99 10.42
N TYR A 176 19.95 16.06 9.24
CA TYR A 176 20.64 15.99 7.97
C TYR A 176 20.47 17.31 7.23
N THR A 177 21.59 17.97 6.92
CA THR A 177 21.63 19.12 6.03
C THR A 177 22.05 18.64 4.62
N ASP A 178 22.39 19.53 3.73
CA ASP A 178 22.93 19.22 2.39
C ASP A 178 24.35 18.60 2.45
N LYS A 179 25.14 18.92 3.49
CA LYS A 179 26.55 18.55 3.64
C LYS A 179 26.83 17.59 4.80
N TYR A 180 26.10 17.74 5.91
CA TYR A 180 26.45 17.08 7.17
C TYR A 180 25.25 16.40 7.84
N MET A 181 25.56 15.34 8.56
CA MET A 181 24.68 14.72 9.55
C MET A 181 25.11 15.15 10.95
N TYR A 182 24.17 15.65 11.74
CA TYR A 182 24.37 16.01 13.15
C TYR A 182 23.65 15.03 14.03
N THR A 183 24.26 14.69 15.18
CA THR A 183 23.60 13.90 16.21
C THR A 183 23.37 14.77 17.43
N LEU A 184 22.11 15.02 17.75
CA LEU A 184 21.67 15.86 18.86
C LEU A 184 20.98 15.00 19.92
N ARG A 185 20.82 15.52 21.13
CA ARG A 185 20.13 14.88 22.25
C ARG A 185 19.19 15.87 22.90
N THR A 186 17.99 15.42 23.31
CA THR A 186 17.09 16.21 24.14
C THR A 186 17.49 16.11 25.59
N ILE A 187 17.06 17.11 26.40
CA ILE A 187 17.18 17.03 27.86
C ILE A 187 16.43 15.77 28.33
N SER A 188 17.09 15.01 29.21
CA SER A 188 16.53 13.76 29.75
C SER A 188 15.34 14.05 30.69
N THR A 189 14.26 13.27 30.56
CA THR A 189 13.06 13.40 31.41
C THR A 189 12.62 12.05 31.99
N LYS A 190 12.04 12.06 33.20
CA LYS A 190 11.53 10.86 33.87
C LYS A 190 10.20 10.35 33.30
N ASN A 191 9.47 11.15 32.53
CA ASN A 191 8.15 10.86 31.99
C ASN A 191 8.08 11.05 30.47
N LEU A 192 7.88 9.97 29.71
CA LEU A 192 7.70 9.95 28.28
C LEU A 192 6.55 10.83 27.75
N ASN A 193 5.44 10.88 28.48
CA ASN A 193 4.26 11.66 28.09
C ASN A 193 4.49 13.17 28.12
N VAL A 194 5.58 13.63 28.73
CA VAL A 194 5.95 15.05 28.81
C VAL A 194 6.26 15.63 27.42
N PHE A 195 6.83 14.84 26.50
CA PHE A 195 7.21 15.32 25.17
C PHE A 195 6.02 15.71 24.28
N TYR A 196 4.83 15.14 24.51
CA TYR A 196 3.63 15.53 23.77
C TYR A 196 2.99 16.84 24.27
N TYR A 197 3.34 17.30 25.47
CA TYR A 197 2.68 18.44 26.13
C TYR A 197 3.59 19.63 26.40
N TYR A 198 4.93 19.44 26.39
CA TYR A 198 5.90 20.48 26.70
C TYR A 198 6.88 20.71 25.55
N PRO A 199 7.36 21.97 25.35
CA PRO A 199 8.36 22.26 24.34
C PRO A 199 9.63 21.40 24.53
N ILE A 200 10.08 20.80 23.45
CA ILE A 200 11.38 20.08 23.42
C ILE A 200 12.48 21.12 23.55
N LYS A 201 13.42 20.85 24.44
CA LYS A 201 14.69 21.57 24.54
C LYS A 201 15.85 20.64 24.27
N LEU A 202 16.82 21.14 23.54
CA LEU A 202 18.05 20.42 23.19
C LEU A 202 19.15 20.68 24.24
N GLU A 203 20.05 19.72 24.41
CA GLU A 203 21.25 19.91 25.22
C GLU A 203 22.31 20.66 24.40
N GLU A 204 22.87 21.77 24.92
CA GLU A 204 23.78 22.66 24.19
C GLU A 204 25.16 22.05 23.89
N ASP A 205 25.60 21.04 24.63
CA ASP A 205 26.98 20.50 24.58
C ASP A 205 27.27 19.56 23.39
N ILE A 206 26.29 19.26 22.49
CA ILE A 206 26.39 18.12 21.55
C ILE A 206 26.65 18.53 20.09
N LEU A 207 26.85 19.81 19.77
CA LEU A 207 27.21 20.29 18.41
C LEU A 207 28.50 19.70 17.83
N ARG A 208 29.21 18.82 18.59
CA ARG A 208 30.52 18.25 18.18
C ARG A 208 30.44 17.03 17.29
N ASN A 209 29.28 16.35 17.17
CA ASN A 209 29.16 15.14 16.35
C ASN A 209 28.56 15.46 14.96
N LYS A 210 29.40 15.98 14.11
CA LYS A 210 29.08 16.35 12.72
C LYS A 210 29.86 15.42 11.78
N THR A 211 29.13 14.71 10.91
CA THR A 211 29.70 13.74 9.97
C THR A 211 29.30 14.11 8.54
N PRO A 212 30.22 14.24 7.57
CA PRO A 212 29.87 14.53 6.18
C PRO A 212 29.22 13.33 5.50
N HIS A 213 28.32 13.56 4.54
CA HIS A 213 27.60 12.47 3.83
C HIS A 213 27.66 12.51 2.28
N TYR A 214 28.19 13.49 1.66
CA TYR A 214 28.51 13.60 0.21
C TYR A 214 27.33 13.45 -0.80
N PHE A 215 26.07 13.50 -0.38
CA PHE A 215 24.90 13.46 -1.27
C PHE A 215 24.60 14.79 -1.96
N GLY A 216 25.15 15.90 -1.46
CA GLY A 216 24.95 17.25 -2.01
C GLY A 216 23.54 17.81 -1.88
N LYS A 217 22.65 17.09 -1.22
CA LYS A 217 21.27 17.47 -0.87
C LYS A 217 20.90 16.81 0.45
N VAL A 218 19.82 17.29 1.10
CA VAL A 218 19.29 16.67 2.32
C VAL A 218 18.92 15.20 2.03
N PRO A 219 19.54 14.21 2.71
CA PRO A 219 19.36 12.78 2.41
C PRO A 219 17.98 12.23 2.75
N ILE A 220 17.21 12.93 3.58
CA ILE A 220 15.79 12.59 3.82
C ILE A 220 14.96 13.25 2.72
N THR A 221 14.33 12.42 1.88
CA THR A 221 13.39 12.87 0.86
C THR A 221 11.98 12.69 1.34
N ALA A 222 11.18 13.75 1.27
CA ALA A 222 9.75 13.70 1.59
C ALA A 222 8.96 13.39 0.31
N PHE A 223 8.00 12.48 0.43
CA PHE A 223 7.07 12.07 -0.61
C PHE A 223 5.66 12.46 -0.19
N LYS A 224 4.97 13.22 -1.00
CA LYS A 224 3.58 13.63 -0.78
C LYS A 224 2.64 12.62 -1.41
N ASN A 225 1.55 12.31 -0.71
CA ASN A 225 0.48 11.50 -1.27
C ASN A 225 -0.33 12.27 -2.34
N ASN A 226 -0.59 13.53 -2.03
CA ASN A 226 -1.29 14.50 -2.87
C ASN A 226 -0.88 15.92 -2.46
N ASP A 227 -1.36 16.94 -3.18
CA ASP A 227 -1.01 18.35 -2.91
C ASP A 227 -1.44 18.83 -1.51
N ASN A 228 -2.52 18.24 -0.97
CA ASN A 228 -3.05 18.59 0.36
C ASN A 228 -2.34 17.85 1.51
N GLU A 229 -1.42 16.96 1.21
CA GLU A 229 -0.72 16.11 2.18
C GLU A 229 -1.69 15.34 3.09
N THR A 230 -2.76 14.74 2.50
CA THR A 230 -3.78 13.94 3.21
C THR A 230 -3.68 12.47 2.84
N GLY A 231 -4.04 11.58 3.78
CA GLY A 231 -4.16 10.15 3.52
C GLY A 231 -5.33 9.83 2.60
N ASP A 232 -5.35 8.63 2.02
CA ASP A 232 -6.39 8.22 1.06
C ASP A 232 -7.74 8.00 1.74
N SER A 233 -7.74 7.46 2.95
CA SER A 233 -8.95 7.24 3.74
C SER A 233 -9.46 8.47 4.49
N TYR A 234 -8.69 9.56 4.52
CA TYR A 234 -9.02 10.77 5.30
C TYR A 234 -10.41 11.33 5.01
N CYS A 235 -10.81 11.39 3.73
CA CYS A 235 -12.09 11.97 3.31
C CYS A 235 -13.32 11.16 3.74
N VAL A 236 -13.14 9.92 4.17
CA VAL A 236 -14.23 9.00 4.52
C VAL A 236 -14.28 8.61 6.00
N TYR A 237 -13.48 9.22 6.88
CA TYR A 237 -13.46 8.89 8.31
C TYR A 237 -14.85 8.98 8.96
N GLY A 238 -15.60 10.07 8.68
CA GLY A 238 -16.95 10.22 9.23
C GLY A 238 -17.94 9.14 8.76
N LEU A 239 -17.78 8.65 7.52
CA LEU A 239 -18.60 7.56 7.01
C LEU A 239 -18.18 6.22 7.62
N ILE A 240 -16.89 6.01 7.87
CA ILE A 240 -16.37 4.82 8.56
C ILE A 240 -16.91 4.78 10.00
N ASP A 241 -16.92 5.90 10.69
CA ASP A 241 -17.47 5.99 12.04
C ASP A 241 -18.98 5.73 12.06
N ALA A 242 -19.74 6.32 11.14
CA ALA A 242 -21.18 6.07 11.00
C ALA A 242 -21.47 4.60 10.70
N TYR A 243 -20.72 3.99 9.79
CA TYR A 243 -20.84 2.56 9.48
C TYR A 243 -20.60 1.67 10.70
N ASN A 244 -19.55 1.97 11.47
CA ASN A 244 -19.18 1.21 12.65
C ASN A 244 -20.21 1.39 13.78
N HIS A 245 -20.76 2.59 13.99
CA HIS A 245 -21.83 2.84 14.97
C HIS A 245 -23.09 2.03 14.65
N ILE A 246 -23.53 2.04 13.39
CA ILE A 246 -24.72 1.28 12.99
C ILE A 246 -24.51 -0.21 13.22
N ARG A 247 -23.32 -0.74 12.93
CA ARG A 247 -22.99 -2.16 13.18
C ARG A 247 -23.01 -2.49 14.68
N GLU A 248 -22.43 -1.61 15.50
CA GLU A 248 -22.41 -1.78 16.95
C GLU A 248 -23.83 -1.78 17.53
N ASP A 249 -24.65 -0.80 17.12
CA ASP A 249 -26.04 -0.71 17.54
C ASP A 249 -26.87 -1.91 17.06
N ALA A 250 -26.61 -2.40 15.84
CA ALA A 250 -27.28 -3.61 15.34
C ALA A 250 -26.92 -4.84 16.17
N ILE A 251 -25.67 -5.00 16.59
CA ILE A 251 -25.22 -6.12 17.45
C ILE A 251 -25.84 -5.97 18.85
N LYS A 252 -25.76 -4.79 19.46
CA LYS A 252 -26.41 -4.52 20.76
C LYS A 252 -27.91 -4.81 20.71
N ASN A 253 -28.59 -4.37 19.65
CA ASN A 253 -30.01 -4.65 19.48
C ASN A 253 -30.29 -6.16 19.36
N ILE A 254 -29.41 -6.97 18.78
CA ILE A 254 -29.52 -8.41 18.72
C ILE A 254 -29.32 -9.00 20.12
N ASP A 255 -28.36 -8.52 20.89
CA ASP A 255 -28.11 -8.92 22.26
C ASP A 255 -29.27 -8.51 23.18
N ASP A 256 -29.81 -7.30 23.01
CA ASP A 256 -30.98 -6.78 23.77
C ASP A 256 -32.30 -7.46 23.38
N VAL A 257 -32.41 -8.08 22.19
CA VAL A 257 -33.57 -8.89 21.80
C VAL A 257 -33.70 -10.14 22.69
N ILE A 258 -32.63 -10.53 23.36
CA ILE A 258 -32.68 -11.60 24.39
C ILE A 258 -33.40 -11.08 25.65
N ASP A 259 -33.43 -9.78 25.91
CA ASP A 259 -34.14 -9.14 27.00
C ASP A 259 -35.46 -8.51 26.50
N TYR A 260 -36.42 -9.36 26.11
CA TYR A 260 -37.73 -8.93 25.65
C TYR A 260 -38.49 -8.18 26.76
N ILE A 261 -39.01 -6.97 26.45
CA ILE A 261 -40.00 -6.33 27.30
C ILE A 261 -41.34 -7.05 27.10
N LEU A 262 -41.73 -7.85 28.09
CA LEU A 262 -43.02 -8.50 28.11
C LEU A 262 -44.10 -7.49 28.53
N PHE A 263 -44.96 -7.12 27.60
CA PHE A 263 -46.14 -6.31 27.90
C PHE A 263 -47.31 -7.23 28.24
N LEU A 264 -47.78 -7.13 29.49
CA LEU A 264 -48.94 -7.88 30.00
C LEU A 264 -50.12 -6.94 30.12
N LYS A 265 -51.25 -7.35 29.55
CA LYS A 265 -52.51 -6.66 29.67
C LYS A 265 -53.48 -7.49 30.48
N ASN A 266 -54.24 -6.80 31.37
CA ASN A 266 -55.22 -7.44 32.27
C ASN A 266 -54.60 -8.38 33.31
N VAL A 267 -53.35 -8.17 33.70
CA VAL A 267 -52.69 -8.91 34.79
C VAL A 267 -52.57 -7.97 35.99
N ARG A 268 -52.99 -8.41 37.16
CA ARG A 268 -52.82 -7.67 38.41
C ARG A 268 -51.70 -8.30 39.22
N ILE A 269 -50.64 -7.53 39.47
CA ILE A 269 -49.56 -7.93 40.37
C ILE A 269 -49.77 -7.15 41.66
N GLY A 270 -50.24 -7.86 42.71
CA GLY A 270 -50.71 -7.19 43.92
C GLY A 270 -49.67 -6.97 45.00
N ASN A 271 -48.64 -7.83 45.10
CA ASN A 271 -47.66 -7.83 46.18
C ASN A 271 -46.24 -8.08 45.68
N ASP A 272 -45.23 -7.68 46.48
CA ASP A 272 -43.79 -7.92 46.19
C ASP A 272 -43.44 -9.41 46.07
N GLU A 273 -44.17 -10.29 46.72
CA GLU A 273 -43.99 -11.74 46.65
C GLU A 273 -44.47 -12.30 45.30
N GLU A 274 -45.62 -11.82 44.82
CA GLU A 274 -46.13 -12.16 43.48
C GLU A 274 -45.22 -11.64 42.38
N LEU A 275 -44.62 -10.45 42.54
CA LEU A 275 -43.62 -9.91 41.63
C LEU A 275 -42.36 -10.76 41.60
N LYS A 276 -41.91 -11.27 42.75
CA LYS A 276 -40.73 -12.15 42.82
C LYS A 276 -41.01 -13.51 42.19
N MET A 277 -42.23 -14.04 42.42
CA MET A 277 -42.64 -15.30 41.81
C MET A 277 -42.78 -15.18 40.29
N PHE A 278 -43.30 -14.02 39.84
CA PHE A 278 -43.47 -13.72 38.43
C PHE A 278 -42.08 -13.54 37.74
N LYS A 279 -41.12 -12.87 38.37
CA LYS A 279 -39.76 -12.79 37.88
C LYS A 279 -39.11 -14.17 37.76
N LYS A 280 -39.30 -15.05 38.72
CA LYS A 280 -38.77 -16.40 38.70
C LYS A 280 -39.37 -17.25 37.57
N LEU A 281 -40.68 -17.07 37.28
CA LEU A 281 -41.37 -17.72 36.19
C LEU A 281 -40.87 -17.20 34.80
N LEU A 282 -40.56 -15.92 34.72
CA LEU A 282 -39.93 -15.31 33.53
C LEU A 282 -38.53 -15.88 33.29
N ASP A 283 -37.74 -16.05 34.35
CA ASP A 283 -36.38 -16.66 34.27
C ASP A 283 -36.47 -18.14 33.81
N GLU A 284 -37.60 -18.84 34.14
CA GLU A 284 -37.89 -20.20 33.70
C GLU A 284 -38.62 -20.26 32.32
N HIS A 285 -38.79 -19.09 31.63
CA HIS A 285 -39.51 -18.94 30.35
C HIS A 285 -40.97 -19.41 30.39
N ILE A 286 -41.61 -19.44 31.55
CA ILE A 286 -42.99 -19.82 31.76
C ILE A 286 -43.81 -18.57 32.09
N ILE A 287 -44.89 -18.34 31.35
CA ILE A 287 -45.87 -17.28 31.64
C ILE A 287 -47.15 -17.94 32.13
N ALA A 288 -47.43 -17.78 33.41
CA ALA A 288 -48.69 -18.14 33.99
C ALA A 288 -49.38 -16.88 34.52
N ALA A 289 -50.53 -16.54 34.02
CA ALA A 289 -51.31 -15.39 34.47
C ALA A 289 -52.77 -15.73 34.59
N GLU A 290 -53.41 -15.23 35.65
CA GLU A 290 -54.86 -15.43 35.89
C GLU A 290 -55.66 -14.32 35.19
N ASP A 291 -56.75 -14.74 34.58
CA ASP A 291 -57.71 -13.84 33.94
C ASP A 291 -58.54 -13.08 35.00
N ILE A 292 -58.56 -11.75 34.93
CA ILE A 292 -59.38 -10.93 35.78
C ILE A 292 -60.62 -10.48 35.02
N ASP A 293 -61.79 -10.85 35.54
CA ASP A 293 -63.10 -10.49 35.00
C ASP A 293 -63.45 -11.09 33.60
N GLY A 294 -62.82 -12.20 33.18
CA GLY A 294 -63.21 -12.88 31.94
C GLY A 294 -62.86 -12.10 30.68
N LYS A 295 -61.90 -11.12 30.77
CA LYS A 295 -61.47 -10.30 29.63
C LYS A 295 -60.31 -10.87 28.83
N GLY A 296 -59.81 -12.03 29.20
CA GLY A 296 -58.64 -12.67 28.60
C GLY A 296 -57.32 -11.98 28.90
N VAL A 297 -56.33 -12.77 29.25
CA VAL A 297 -54.95 -12.28 29.40
C VAL A 297 -54.30 -12.19 28.02
N ASP A 298 -53.73 -11.03 27.67
CA ASP A 298 -53.00 -10.82 26.45
C ASP A 298 -51.51 -10.49 26.80
N ALA A 299 -50.59 -11.26 26.27
CA ALA A 299 -49.17 -11.09 26.47
C ALA A 299 -48.52 -10.83 25.12
N LYS A 300 -47.85 -9.73 25.00
CA LYS A 300 -47.09 -9.37 23.80
C LYS A 300 -45.68 -9.00 24.16
N PHE A 301 -44.74 -9.53 23.44
CA PHE A 301 -43.38 -9.00 23.45
C PHE A 301 -43.36 -7.71 22.64
N LEU A 302 -42.97 -6.62 23.28
CA LEU A 302 -42.67 -5.37 22.59
C LEU A 302 -41.29 -5.51 21.98
N THR A 303 -41.23 -5.86 20.73
CA THR A 303 -40.01 -5.83 19.93
C THR A 303 -39.93 -4.47 19.25
N ASN A 304 -38.80 -3.85 19.27
CA ASN A 304 -38.52 -2.70 18.38
C ASN A 304 -38.27 -3.27 16.97
N PRO A 305 -39.16 -3.06 16.00
CA PRO A 305 -39.01 -3.65 14.68
C PRO A 305 -38.02 -2.81 13.84
N LEU A 306 -36.78 -2.68 14.28
CA LEU A 306 -35.72 -2.30 13.32
C LEU A 306 -35.62 -3.50 12.36
N SER A 307 -36.14 -3.31 11.16
CA SER A 307 -36.06 -4.32 10.11
C SER A 307 -34.59 -4.59 9.81
N GLN A 308 -34.14 -5.83 9.94
CA GLN A 308 -32.76 -6.22 9.57
C GLN A 308 -32.45 -5.79 8.12
N ASN A 309 -33.45 -5.76 7.25
CA ASN A 309 -33.30 -5.30 5.88
C ASN A 309 -32.99 -3.80 5.79
N ASP A 310 -33.60 -2.97 6.67
CA ASP A 310 -33.34 -1.52 6.65
C ASP A 310 -31.92 -1.22 7.14
N ILE A 311 -31.45 -1.90 8.16
CA ILE A 311 -30.06 -1.80 8.67
C ILE A 311 -29.08 -2.24 7.59
N GLN A 312 -29.34 -3.39 6.95
CA GLN A 312 -28.45 -3.87 5.87
C GLN A 312 -28.41 -2.90 4.68
N THR A 313 -29.57 -2.40 4.26
CA THR A 313 -29.67 -1.41 3.16
C THR A 313 -28.87 -0.14 3.49
N MET A 314 -28.94 0.32 4.74
CA MET A 314 -28.20 1.50 5.19
C MET A 314 -26.69 1.24 5.24
N LEU A 315 -26.26 0.08 5.75
CA LEU A 315 -24.85 -0.33 5.75
C LEU A 315 -24.31 -0.46 4.33
N ASP A 316 -25.08 -1.02 3.40
CA ASP A 316 -24.67 -1.15 2.00
C ASP A 316 -24.57 0.22 1.33
N SER A 317 -25.50 1.13 1.60
CA SER A 317 -25.46 2.51 1.10
C SER A 317 -24.19 3.24 1.58
N ILE A 318 -23.92 3.24 2.89
CA ILE A 318 -22.72 3.88 3.46
C ILE A 318 -21.45 3.21 2.95
N SER A 319 -21.44 1.88 2.82
CA SER A 319 -20.30 1.17 2.23
C SER A 319 -20.04 1.60 0.79
N ASN A 320 -21.07 1.75 -0.03
CA ASN A 320 -20.94 2.23 -1.40
C ASN A 320 -20.43 3.68 -1.45
N ASP A 321 -20.89 4.56 -0.56
CA ASP A 321 -20.41 5.93 -0.46
C ASP A 321 -18.93 5.98 -0.07
N ILE A 322 -18.49 5.15 0.89
CA ILE A 322 -17.08 5.03 1.28
C ILE A 322 -16.22 4.68 0.08
N HIS A 323 -16.60 3.66 -0.71
CA HIS A 323 -15.83 3.22 -1.88
C HIS A 323 -15.88 4.21 -3.04
N THR A 324 -17.00 4.92 -3.21
CA THR A 324 -17.16 5.93 -4.26
C THR A 324 -16.32 7.18 -3.96
N ILE A 325 -16.37 7.68 -2.72
CA ILE A 325 -15.65 8.90 -2.31
C ILE A 325 -14.15 8.65 -2.22
N SER A 326 -13.72 7.49 -1.67
CA SER A 326 -12.31 7.11 -1.63
C SER A 326 -11.73 6.75 -3.00
N ARG A 327 -12.56 6.55 -4.01
CA ARG A 327 -12.17 6.05 -5.35
C ARG A 327 -11.54 4.65 -5.34
N VAL A 328 -11.59 3.93 -4.22
CA VAL A 328 -11.07 2.57 -4.06
C VAL A 328 -12.23 1.58 -4.16
N PRO A 329 -12.27 0.73 -5.20
CA PRO A 329 -13.40 -0.18 -5.41
C PRO A 329 -13.47 -1.27 -4.33
N ASN A 330 -14.70 -1.74 -4.09
CA ASN A 330 -14.91 -2.92 -3.25
C ASN A 330 -14.72 -4.20 -4.08
N PHE A 331 -13.52 -4.76 -4.06
CA PHE A 331 -13.20 -5.99 -4.80
C PHE A 331 -13.95 -7.23 -4.30
N SER A 332 -14.50 -7.19 -3.08
CA SER A 332 -15.28 -8.30 -2.51
C SER A 332 -16.76 -8.26 -2.91
N SER A 333 -17.22 -7.23 -3.61
CA SER A 333 -18.61 -7.11 -4.03
C SER A 333 -18.94 -8.04 -5.20
N GLU A 334 -20.17 -8.62 -5.19
CA GLU A 334 -20.67 -9.44 -6.31
C GLU A 334 -20.66 -8.66 -7.65
N ALA A 335 -20.94 -7.36 -7.58
CA ALA A 335 -20.91 -6.49 -8.76
C ALA A 335 -19.51 -6.39 -9.39
N PHE A 336 -18.45 -6.61 -8.63
CA PHE A 336 -17.08 -6.65 -9.15
C PHE A 336 -16.70 -8.04 -9.66
N ALA A 337 -17.20 -9.10 -9.03
CA ALA A 337 -16.92 -10.50 -9.38
C ALA A 337 -17.62 -11.00 -10.66
N GLN A 338 -18.65 -10.28 -11.15
CA GLN A 338 -19.35 -10.65 -12.38
C GLN A 338 -18.42 -10.49 -13.59
N ASN A 339 -18.54 -11.44 -14.56
CA ASN A 339 -17.79 -11.44 -15.83
C ASN A 339 -18.04 -10.12 -16.61
N ALA A 340 -17.23 -9.13 -16.34
CA ALA A 340 -17.24 -7.85 -17.05
C ALA A 340 -16.29 -7.94 -18.25
N SER A 341 -16.66 -7.33 -19.39
CA SER A 341 -15.69 -7.13 -20.47
C SER A 341 -14.52 -6.25 -19.99
N SER A 342 -13.36 -6.35 -20.65
CA SER A 342 -12.20 -5.51 -20.36
C SER A 342 -12.56 -4.02 -20.27
N ILE A 343 -13.40 -3.52 -21.15
CA ILE A 343 -13.84 -2.12 -21.17
C ILE A 343 -14.66 -1.78 -19.92
N ALA A 344 -15.60 -2.66 -19.53
CA ALA A 344 -16.41 -2.45 -18.35
C ALA A 344 -15.56 -2.48 -17.07
N LEU A 345 -14.53 -3.34 -17.02
CA LEU A 345 -13.60 -3.40 -15.92
C LEU A 345 -12.74 -2.12 -15.84
N GLN A 346 -12.22 -1.63 -16.98
CA GLN A 346 -11.48 -0.38 -17.04
C GLN A 346 -12.32 0.82 -16.57
N LEU A 347 -13.59 0.89 -16.94
CA LEU A 347 -14.50 1.96 -16.47
C LEU A 347 -14.73 1.89 -14.95
N LYS A 348 -14.86 0.67 -14.39
CA LYS A 348 -15.01 0.49 -12.94
C LYS A 348 -13.74 0.90 -12.18
N LEU A 349 -12.57 0.74 -12.80
CA LEU A 349 -11.27 1.06 -12.21
C LEU A 349 -10.80 2.50 -12.49
N LEU A 350 -11.52 3.26 -13.31
CA LEU A 350 -11.09 4.60 -13.74
C LEU A 350 -10.80 5.55 -12.57
N GLY A 351 -11.68 5.57 -11.56
CA GLY A 351 -11.47 6.39 -10.36
C GLY A 351 -10.21 5.98 -9.58
N PHE A 352 -9.95 4.68 -9.52
CA PHE A 352 -8.81 4.09 -8.83
C PHE A 352 -7.48 4.36 -9.57
N LEU A 353 -7.49 4.27 -10.91
CA LEU A 353 -6.36 4.67 -11.76
C LEU A 353 -6.05 6.16 -11.64
N ASN A 354 -7.08 7.02 -11.62
CA ASN A 354 -6.88 8.45 -11.44
C ASN A 354 -6.24 8.78 -10.08
N LEU A 355 -6.56 8.02 -9.02
CA LEU A 355 -5.91 8.15 -7.72
C LEU A 355 -4.42 7.80 -7.80
N ALA A 356 -4.06 6.71 -8.51
CA ALA A 356 -2.66 6.33 -8.71
C ALA A 356 -1.90 7.40 -9.51
N ASN A 357 -2.47 7.90 -10.62
CA ASN A 357 -1.85 8.94 -11.45
C ASN A 357 -1.65 10.28 -10.68
N GLU A 358 -2.50 10.58 -9.69
CA GLU A 358 -2.34 11.74 -8.82
C GLU A 358 -1.10 11.57 -7.91
N LYS A 359 -0.92 10.36 -7.36
CA LYS A 359 0.26 10.01 -6.55
C LYS A 359 1.54 10.02 -7.37
N GLU A 360 1.54 9.50 -8.60
CA GLU A 360 2.69 9.52 -9.51
C GLU A 360 3.24 10.93 -9.67
N ARG A 361 2.39 11.89 -10.01
CA ARG A 361 2.80 13.30 -10.19
C ARG A 361 3.47 13.89 -8.95
N CYS A 362 3.01 13.50 -7.75
CA CYS A 362 3.62 13.94 -6.51
C CYS A 362 4.96 13.23 -6.22
N PHE A 363 5.08 11.96 -6.61
CA PHE A 363 6.26 11.14 -6.38
C PHE A 363 7.40 11.42 -7.35
N ASP A 364 7.11 11.82 -8.58
CA ASP A 364 8.09 12.09 -9.63
C ASP A 364 9.20 13.06 -9.19
N GLN A 365 8.82 14.20 -8.65
CA GLN A 365 9.79 15.20 -8.17
C GLN A 365 10.67 14.65 -7.04
N SER A 366 10.10 13.84 -6.16
CA SER A 366 10.82 13.21 -5.05
C SER A 366 11.77 12.13 -5.56
N LEU A 367 11.37 11.34 -6.55
CA LEU A 367 12.21 10.31 -7.19
C LEU A 367 13.38 10.95 -7.96
N ILE A 368 13.13 11.99 -8.74
CA ILE A 368 14.19 12.77 -9.43
C ILE A 368 15.21 13.30 -8.41
N ARG A 369 14.73 13.77 -7.25
CA ARG A 369 15.61 14.21 -6.18
C ARG A 369 16.48 13.07 -5.62
N VAL A 370 15.90 11.88 -5.41
CA VAL A 370 16.65 10.69 -4.97
C VAL A 370 17.71 10.32 -6.01
N LEU A 371 17.37 10.32 -7.29
CA LEU A 371 18.31 10.02 -8.36
C LEU A 371 19.46 11.05 -8.44
N LYS A 372 19.16 12.34 -8.23
CA LYS A 372 20.19 13.39 -8.13
C LYS A 372 21.16 13.13 -6.97
N MET A 373 20.66 12.69 -5.82
CA MET A 373 21.51 12.33 -4.68
C MET A 373 22.39 11.11 -4.95
N ILE A 374 21.83 10.07 -5.57
CA ILE A 374 22.57 8.88 -5.98
C ILE A 374 23.71 9.29 -6.93
N ASN A 375 23.39 10.07 -7.95
CA ASN A 375 24.35 10.51 -8.95
C ASN A 375 25.46 11.39 -8.35
N ASN A 376 25.14 12.30 -7.44
CA ASN A 376 26.14 13.12 -6.73
C ASN A 376 27.10 12.25 -5.91
N TYR A 377 26.56 11.24 -5.20
CA TYR A 377 27.37 10.30 -4.42
C TYR A 377 28.29 9.46 -5.32
N LEU A 378 27.78 8.94 -6.45
CA LEU A 378 28.55 8.16 -7.41
C LEU A 378 29.67 8.98 -8.06
N LYS A 379 29.40 10.23 -8.43
CA LYS A 379 30.43 11.19 -8.92
C LYS A 379 31.50 11.46 -7.86
N PHE A 380 31.11 11.58 -6.60
CA PHE A 380 32.05 11.78 -5.48
C PHE A 380 33.00 10.58 -5.30
N ILE A 381 32.51 9.35 -5.34
CA ILE A 381 33.36 8.14 -5.21
C ILE A 381 34.04 7.75 -6.51
N LYS A 382 33.90 8.57 -7.60
CA LYS A 382 34.46 8.34 -8.93
C LYS A 382 34.06 6.99 -9.56
N ASN A 383 32.79 6.62 -9.35
CA ASN A 383 32.22 5.42 -9.95
C ASN A 383 31.42 5.80 -11.19
N ASP A 384 32.13 6.16 -12.26
CA ASP A 384 31.56 6.70 -13.50
C ASP A 384 30.71 5.69 -14.27
N GLU A 385 30.86 4.39 -13.99
CA GLU A 385 30.07 3.31 -14.63
C GLU A 385 28.56 3.43 -14.39
N TYR A 386 28.15 4.07 -13.29
CA TYR A 386 26.75 4.22 -12.86
C TYR A 386 26.25 5.67 -12.93
N THR A 387 27.06 6.62 -13.38
CA THR A 387 26.68 8.02 -13.49
C THR A 387 25.86 8.26 -14.76
N PHE A 388 24.86 9.15 -14.69
CA PHE A 388 23.96 9.49 -15.79
C PHE A 388 23.46 10.93 -15.67
N GLU A 389 22.88 11.49 -16.75
CA GLU A 389 22.20 12.79 -16.69
C GLU A 389 20.76 12.62 -16.20
N VAL A 390 20.42 13.30 -15.09
CA VAL A 390 19.13 13.12 -14.40
C VAL A 390 17.99 13.83 -15.12
N ASP A 391 18.28 14.88 -15.86
CA ASP A 391 17.25 15.69 -16.53
C ASP A 391 16.67 14.98 -17.78
N ASP A 392 17.32 13.91 -18.26
CA ASP A 392 16.86 13.08 -19.40
C ASP A 392 16.13 11.80 -18.98
N ILE A 393 15.80 11.67 -17.67
CA ILE A 393 15.17 10.44 -17.14
C ILE A 393 13.67 10.49 -17.30
N GLU A 394 13.13 9.40 -17.81
CA GLU A 394 11.72 9.06 -17.78
C GLU A 394 11.43 8.03 -16.68
N ILE A 395 10.35 8.26 -15.91
CA ILE A 395 9.89 7.37 -14.84
C ILE A 395 8.66 6.64 -15.33
N THR A 396 8.72 5.31 -15.41
CA THR A 396 7.61 4.47 -15.84
C THR A 396 7.05 3.71 -14.64
N TYR A 397 5.77 3.93 -14.35
CA TYR A 397 5.02 3.20 -13.34
C TYR A 397 4.24 2.05 -13.97
N THR A 398 4.18 0.93 -13.27
CA THR A 398 3.40 -0.23 -13.67
C THR A 398 2.36 -0.53 -12.60
N HIS A 399 1.08 -0.33 -12.92
CA HIS A 399 0.00 -0.59 -12.00
C HIS A 399 -0.30 -2.08 -11.88
N ASN A 400 -0.52 -2.55 -10.66
CA ASN A 400 -0.93 -3.93 -10.39
C ASN A 400 -2.44 -4.08 -10.57
N LEU A 401 -2.90 -4.08 -11.82
CA LEU A 401 -4.30 -4.25 -12.18
C LEU A 401 -4.61 -5.69 -12.54
N PRO A 402 -5.80 -6.22 -12.20
CA PRO A 402 -6.26 -7.48 -12.77
C PRO A 402 -6.41 -7.34 -14.29
N SER A 403 -5.68 -8.15 -15.05
CA SER A 403 -5.75 -8.23 -16.50
C SER A 403 -6.65 -9.39 -16.93
N ASN A 404 -7.40 -9.20 -18.02
CA ASN A 404 -8.06 -10.31 -18.69
C ASN A 404 -7.07 -10.92 -19.69
N ASP A 405 -6.21 -11.82 -19.21
CA ASP A 405 -5.13 -12.41 -20.00
C ASP A 405 -5.67 -13.14 -21.25
N THR A 406 -6.86 -13.74 -21.17
CA THR A 406 -7.48 -14.43 -22.30
C THR A 406 -7.81 -13.48 -23.45
N GLU A 407 -8.36 -12.31 -23.14
CA GLU A 407 -8.69 -11.29 -24.14
C GLU A 407 -7.42 -10.66 -24.71
N MET A 408 -6.42 -10.41 -23.87
CA MET A 408 -5.11 -9.89 -24.28
C MET A 408 -4.38 -10.85 -25.21
N VAL A 409 -4.35 -12.15 -24.89
CA VAL A 409 -3.77 -13.19 -25.78
C VAL A 409 -4.50 -13.21 -27.11
N THR A 410 -5.83 -13.10 -27.12
CA THR A 410 -6.63 -13.09 -28.35
C THR A 410 -6.29 -11.85 -29.22
N GLN A 411 -6.15 -10.68 -28.62
CA GLN A 411 -5.75 -9.46 -29.31
C GLN A 411 -4.32 -9.56 -29.89
N ILE A 412 -3.37 -10.07 -29.11
CA ILE A 412 -1.98 -10.29 -29.55
C ILE A 412 -1.94 -11.27 -30.74
N VAL A 413 -2.66 -12.38 -30.65
CA VAL A 413 -2.74 -13.36 -31.75
C VAL A 413 -3.34 -12.74 -33.01
N ASN A 414 -4.40 -11.96 -32.88
CA ASN A 414 -5.03 -11.27 -34.02
C ASN A 414 -4.09 -10.25 -34.67
N LEU A 415 -3.39 -9.41 -33.88
CA LEU A 415 -2.44 -8.43 -34.38
C LEU A 415 -1.19 -9.10 -35.01
N SER A 416 -0.73 -10.19 -34.45
CA SER A 416 0.39 -10.95 -34.98
C SER A 416 0.02 -11.65 -36.30
N ASN A 417 -1.21 -12.20 -36.42
CA ASN A 417 -1.68 -12.85 -37.66
C ASN A 417 -1.80 -11.86 -38.83
N VAL A 418 -2.09 -10.59 -38.54
CA VAL A 418 -2.16 -9.52 -39.55
C VAL A 418 -0.79 -8.89 -39.82
N GLY A 419 0.25 -9.30 -39.09
CA GLY A 419 1.62 -8.77 -39.24
C GLY A 419 1.84 -7.36 -38.67
N LEU A 420 0.93 -6.88 -37.82
CA LEU A 420 1.04 -5.58 -37.16
C LEU A 420 1.81 -5.61 -35.84
N LEU A 421 2.00 -6.79 -35.25
CA LEU A 421 2.73 -6.98 -34.00
C LEU A 421 3.72 -8.13 -34.16
N ASP A 422 4.99 -7.90 -33.78
CA ASP A 422 5.97 -8.97 -33.67
C ASP A 422 5.65 -9.87 -32.47
N ALA A 423 5.79 -11.17 -32.64
CA ALA A 423 5.50 -12.17 -31.60
C ALA A 423 6.32 -11.93 -30.32
N LYS A 424 7.55 -11.42 -30.44
CA LYS A 424 8.41 -11.07 -29.31
C LYS A 424 7.85 -9.89 -28.51
N GLU A 425 7.37 -8.85 -29.18
CA GLU A 425 6.72 -7.69 -28.54
C GLU A 425 5.36 -8.05 -27.94
N GLY A 426 4.63 -8.98 -28.57
CA GLY A 426 3.39 -9.51 -28.01
C GLY A 426 3.61 -10.25 -26.68
N LEU A 427 4.66 -11.06 -26.59
CA LEU A 427 5.00 -11.80 -25.37
C LEU A 427 5.39 -10.89 -24.20
N LYS A 428 5.98 -9.74 -24.45
CA LYS A 428 6.29 -8.75 -23.40
C LYS A 428 5.05 -8.18 -22.70
N GLN A 429 3.91 -8.17 -23.38
CA GLN A 429 2.67 -7.63 -22.84
C GLN A 429 1.95 -8.62 -21.91
N LEU A 430 2.36 -9.89 -21.89
CA LEU A 430 1.76 -10.92 -21.04
C LEU A 430 2.36 -10.89 -19.63
N SER A 431 1.56 -10.56 -18.64
CA SER A 431 1.99 -10.37 -17.24
C SER A 431 2.64 -11.61 -16.60
N TRP A 432 2.31 -12.81 -17.08
CA TRP A 432 2.83 -14.09 -16.59
C TRP A 432 4.12 -14.56 -17.28
N VAL A 433 4.54 -13.92 -18.39
CA VAL A 433 5.79 -14.22 -19.10
C VAL A 433 6.91 -13.34 -18.58
N LYS A 434 7.66 -13.83 -17.58
CA LYS A 434 8.75 -13.07 -16.95
C LYS A 434 10.02 -13.00 -17.80
N ASP A 435 10.32 -14.03 -18.57
CA ASP A 435 11.49 -14.12 -19.47
C ASP A 435 11.02 -14.41 -20.89
N TYR A 436 10.56 -13.36 -21.55
CA TYR A 436 10.02 -13.44 -22.90
C TYR A 436 11.09 -13.83 -23.95
N GLU A 437 12.38 -13.56 -23.70
CA GLU A 437 13.45 -13.92 -24.62
C GLU A 437 13.67 -15.42 -24.66
N THR A 438 13.86 -16.02 -23.49
CA THR A 438 14.01 -17.49 -23.40
C THR A 438 12.74 -18.20 -23.86
N PHE A 439 11.56 -17.65 -23.55
CA PHE A 439 10.28 -18.22 -23.99
C PHE A 439 10.14 -18.19 -25.51
N TYR A 440 10.46 -17.06 -26.15
CA TYR A 440 10.44 -16.91 -27.61
C TYR A 440 11.43 -17.83 -28.32
N GLU A 441 12.68 -17.90 -27.81
CA GLU A 441 13.68 -18.82 -28.38
C GLU A 441 13.28 -20.28 -28.29
N ASN A 442 12.71 -20.70 -27.17
CA ASN A 442 12.22 -22.07 -27.00
C ASN A 442 11.05 -22.37 -27.94
N ALA A 443 10.07 -21.46 -28.04
CA ALA A 443 8.95 -21.58 -28.96
C ALA A 443 9.42 -21.67 -30.44
N LYS A 444 10.43 -20.89 -30.83
CA LYS A 444 11.03 -20.92 -32.16
C LYS A 444 11.72 -22.25 -32.45
N LYS A 445 12.50 -22.78 -31.50
CA LYS A 445 13.14 -24.10 -31.62
C LYS A 445 12.10 -25.20 -31.76
N GLU A 446 11.00 -25.12 -31.04
CA GLU A 446 9.92 -26.10 -31.10
C GLU A 446 9.19 -26.07 -32.47
N GLN A 447 8.93 -24.85 -33.00
CA GLN A 447 8.39 -24.67 -34.36
C GLN A 447 9.32 -25.17 -35.43
N GLU A 448 10.63 -24.98 -35.32
CA GLU A 448 11.63 -25.50 -36.24
C GLU A 448 11.67 -27.04 -36.20
N MET A 449 11.62 -27.64 -35.02
CA MET A 449 11.52 -29.10 -34.87
C MET A 449 10.22 -29.65 -35.46
N GLN A 450 9.08 -29.01 -35.25
CA GLN A 450 7.82 -29.42 -35.85
C GLN A 450 7.86 -29.33 -37.38
N LYS A 451 8.46 -28.28 -37.96
CA LYS A 451 8.68 -28.17 -39.42
C LYS A 451 9.55 -29.29 -39.95
N LEU A 452 10.64 -29.60 -39.25
CA LEU A 452 11.53 -30.72 -39.63
C LEU A 452 10.81 -32.09 -39.61
N VAL A 453 9.96 -32.31 -38.62
CA VAL A 453 9.13 -33.51 -38.52
C VAL A 453 8.13 -33.58 -39.66
N VAL A 454 7.42 -32.47 -39.96
CA VAL A 454 6.48 -32.40 -41.10
C VAL A 454 7.19 -32.58 -42.43
N ASP A 455 8.35 -31.98 -42.65
CA ASP A 455 9.14 -32.15 -43.89
C ASP A 455 9.71 -33.55 -44.03
N ASN A 456 10.11 -34.19 -42.94
CA ASN A 456 10.51 -35.61 -42.97
C ASN A 456 9.32 -36.51 -43.25
N LEU A 457 8.14 -36.26 -42.71
CA LEU A 457 6.92 -36.99 -43.03
C LEU A 457 6.51 -36.81 -44.51
N LYS A 458 6.63 -35.61 -45.07
CA LYS A 458 6.39 -35.32 -46.49
C LYS A 458 7.39 -36.05 -47.39
N LYS A 459 8.68 -36.09 -47.01
CA LYS A 459 9.72 -36.87 -47.73
C LYS A 459 9.46 -38.37 -47.65
N PHE A 460 8.96 -38.88 -46.52
CA PHE A 460 8.54 -40.29 -46.40
C PHE A 460 7.36 -40.59 -47.31
N ASN A 461 6.32 -39.77 -47.33
CA ASN A 461 5.14 -39.97 -48.19
C ASN A 461 5.46 -39.88 -49.70
N ASN A 462 6.42 -39.06 -50.10
CA ASN A 462 6.84 -38.98 -51.53
C ASN A 462 7.69 -40.15 -51.97
N ASN A 463 8.38 -40.87 -51.06
CA ASN A 463 9.13 -42.08 -51.36
C ASN A 463 8.26 -43.37 -51.37
N GLU A 464 6.99 -43.30 -50.96
CA GLU A 464 6.06 -44.42 -50.86
C GLU A 464 5.50 -44.91 -52.21
N ARG A 465 5.96 -44.36 -53.35
CA ARG A 465 5.56 -44.92 -54.68
C ARG A 465 6.39 -46.12 -55.17
N GLU A 466 7.41 -46.54 -54.42
CA GLU A 466 8.31 -47.58 -54.90
C GLU A 466 8.70 -48.73 -53.94
N VAL A 467 8.27 -48.87 -52.69
CA VAL A 467 8.73 -50.01 -51.84
C VAL A 467 7.68 -50.48 -50.81
N GLU A 468 7.47 -51.71 -50.83
CA GLU A 468 6.84 -52.86 -50.19
C GLU A 468 6.56 -52.91 -48.63
N PRO A 469 5.88 -53.95 -48.11
CA PRO A 469 4.97 -53.99 -46.96
C PRO A 469 5.58 -53.90 -45.55
N MET A 470 6.90 -53.81 -45.39
CA MET A 470 7.53 -53.64 -44.06
C MET A 470 7.28 -52.25 -43.37
N ARG A 471 6.62 -51.36 -44.09
CA ARG A 471 6.39 -49.96 -43.60
C ARG A 471 5.11 -49.74 -42.80
N LYS A 472 4.17 -50.68 -42.82
CA LYS A 472 2.92 -50.53 -42.10
C LYS A 472 3.11 -50.54 -40.59
N GLU A 473 4.00 -51.37 -40.08
CA GLU A 473 4.27 -51.47 -38.62
C GLU A 473 5.04 -50.29 -38.07
N GLN A 474 5.89 -49.63 -38.89
CA GLN A 474 6.58 -48.39 -38.49
C GLN A 474 5.71 -47.12 -38.55
N MET A 475 4.76 -47.10 -39.50
CA MET A 475 3.78 -46.02 -39.61
C MET A 475 2.75 -46.04 -38.46
N ASP A 476 2.29 -47.23 -38.07
CA ASP A 476 1.36 -47.37 -36.93
C ASP A 476 2.03 -46.99 -35.60
N ASN A 477 3.33 -47.21 -35.43
CA ASN A 477 4.08 -46.78 -34.26
C ASN A 477 4.31 -45.25 -34.24
N LEU A 478 4.49 -44.59 -35.37
CA LEU A 478 4.60 -43.13 -35.47
C LEU A 478 3.27 -42.39 -35.28
N GLN A 479 2.15 -42.94 -35.75
CA GLN A 479 0.82 -42.41 -35.51
C GLN A 479 0.40 -42.57 -34.04
N ASN A 480 0.73 -43.67 -33.40
CA ASN A 480 0.51 -43.85 -31.96
C ASN A 480 1.36 -42.90 -31.11
N PHE A 481 2.55 -42.52 -31.54
CA PHE A 481 3.39 -41.53 -30.86
C PHE A 481 2.82 -40.11 -31.02
N SER A 482 2.28 -39.75 -32.20
CA SER A 482 1.63 -38.46 -32.43
C SER A 482 0.29 -38.32 -31.69
N GLN A 483 -0.49 -39.40 -31.56
CA GLN A 483 -1.73 -39.42 -30.77
C GLN A 483 -1.48 -39.41 -29.25
N GLY A 484 -0.35 -39.97 -28.80
CA GLY A 484 0.08 -39.88 -27.38
C GLY A 484 0.46 -38.48 -26.95
N LEU A 485 0.89 -37.61 -27.84
CA LEU A 485 1.21 -36.21 -27.57
C LEU A 485 -0.02 -35.31 -27.53
N THR A 486 -1.10 -35.67 -28.23
CA THR A 486 -2.36 -34.92 -28.19
C THR A 486 -3.25 -35.34 -27.03
N SER A 487 -3.14 -36.58 -26.52
CA SER A 487 -3.93 -37.05 -25.38
C SER A 487 -3.39 -36.61 -24.00
N ASN A 488 -2.16 -36.11 -23.92
CA ASN A 488 -1.61 -35.54 -22.66
C ASN A 488 -1.99 -34.08 -22.41
N ASN A 489 -2.59 -33.39 -23.40
CA ASN A 489 -3.08 -32.03 -23.19
C ASN A 489 -4.53 -31.97 -22.71
N ASP A 490 -5.29 -33.07 -22.79
CA ASP A 490 -6.71 -33.08 -22.37
C ASP A 490 -6.93 -33.51 -20.89
N ASN A 491 -5.87 -33.95 -20.18
CA ASN A 491 -5.95 -34.40 -18.80
C ASN A 491 -5.47 -33.37 -17.76
N GLN A 492 -5.26 -32.10 -18.12
CA GLN A 492 -4.95 -31.04 -17.15
C GLN A 492 -6.06 -29.96 -17.00
N SER A 493 -7.27 -30.26 -17.48
CA SER A 493 -8.44 -29.40 -17.25
C SER A 493 -9.61 -30.25 -16.71
N GLN A 494 -9.47 -30.70 -15.46
CA GLN A 494 -10.59 -30.94 -14.51
C GLN A 494 -10.15 -30.57 -13.11
#